data_e96a96f463ee52b6a049dc7cdefa68eb
#
_entry.id   e96a96f463ee52b6a049dc7cdefa68eb
#
_cell.length_a   1.000
_cell.length_b   1.000
_cell.length_c   1.000
_cell.angle_alpha   90.00
_cell.angle_beta   90.00
_cell.angle_gamma   90.00
#
_symmetry.space_group_name_H-M   'P 1'
#
loop_
_entity.id
_entity.type
_entity.pdbx_description
1 polymer ?
#
loop_
_entity_poly.entity_id
_entity_poly.type
_entity_poly.pdbx_seq_one_letter_code
_entity_poly.pdbx_strand_id
1 'polypeptide(L)'
;YSLLIKKFLFQDQHDNNNIKEFSEPDMVATIKIGERIFLPTKDGATEVLQKDPPIFVQYRGALKWEGKQVGYGGRSETSAVDSYSSFQSGNTTHKLETEKLILSRIDKIFRIERNGKQFRFLNEKQFLKAFPDHKEELKKYVDDNKTDFNEIEDVLQIYNHAVTL
;
A
#
# COMPACT_ATOMS: atom_id res chain seq x y z
N TYR A 1 1.60 10.57 1.67
CA TYR A 1 0.74 9.64 2.40
C TYR A 1 1.57 8.61 3.15
N SER A 2 1.30 8.42 4.42
CA SER A 2 1.96 7.42 5.25
C SER A 2 1.16 6.12 5.26
N LEU A 3 1.77 5.03 4.78
CA LEU A 3 1.15 3.70 4.80
C LEU A 3 1.09 3.08 6.21
N LEU A 4 1.96 3.53 7.13
CA LEU A 4 2.00 3.06 8.51
C LEU A 4 0.77 3.50 9.29
N ILE A 5 0.45 4.78 9.23
CA ILE A 5 -0.67 5.38 9.97
C ILE A 5 -1.89 5.64 9.08
N LYS A 6 -1.80 5.34 7.77
CA LYS A 6 -2.85 5.55 6.75
C LYS A 6 -3.35 7.00 6.68
N LYS A 7 -2.44 7.96 6.83
CA LYS A 7 -2.78 9.38 6.88
C LYS A 7 -1.94 10.19 5.89
N PHE A 8 -2.51 11.30 5.42
CA PHE A 8 -1.78 12.30 4.68
C PHE A 8 -1.00 13.16 5.66
N LEU A 9 0.31 13.26 5.42
CA LEU A 9 1.21 14.14 6.16
C LEU A 9 1.70 15.23 5.22
N PHE A 10 1.86 16.44 5.74
CA PHE A 10 2.46 17.56 5.04
C PHE A 10 3.46 18.29 5.93
N GLN A 11 4.40 18.95 5.30
CA GLN A 11 5.37 19.80 5.99
C GLN A 11 4.86 21.23 5.96
N ASP A 12 4.62 21.82 7.14
CA ASP A 12 4.15 23.19 7.26
C ASP A 12 5.34 24.16 7.22
N GLN A 13 5.49 24.87 6.10
CA GLN A 13 6.57 25.84 5.90
C GLN A 13 6.45 27.06 6.82
N HIS A 14 5.26 27.35 7.35
CA HIS A 14 5.01 28.47 8.26
C HIS A 14 5.22 28.11 9.74
N ASP A 15 5.41 26.82 10.02
CA ASP A 15 5.64 26.30 11.37
C ASP A 15 6.92 25.46 11.43
N ASN A 16 8.05 26.10 11.21
CA ASN A 16 9.38 25.54 11.31
C ASN A 16 9.57 24.19 10.55
N ASN A 17 8.85 24.00 9.45
CA ASN A 17 8.82 22.74 8.70
C ASN A 17 8.35 21.52 9.52
N ASN A 18 7.56 21.73 10.56
CA ASN A 18 6.97 20.63 11.32
C ASN A 18 6.08 19.75 10.44
N ILE A 19 6.16 18.44 10.67
CA ILE A 19 5.28 17.49 9.98
C ILE A 19 3.93 17.49 10.69
N LYS A 20 2.88 17.82 9.95
CA LYS A 20 1.50 17.84 10.40
C LYS A 20 0.67 16.78 9.68
N GLU A 21 -0.36 16.33 10.37
CA GLU A 21 -1.35 15.42 9.84
C GLU A 21 -2.51 16.20 9.23
N PHE A 22 -3.01 15.73 8.09
CA PHE A 22 -4.26 16.21 7.53
C PHE A 22 -5.42 15.56 8.31
N SER A 23 -6.07 16.32 9.20
CA SER A 23 -6.98 15.79 10.21
C SER A 23 -8.38 15.42 9.69
N GLU A 24 -8.82 16.04 8.59
CA GLU A 24 -10.18 15.87 8.07
C GLU A 24 -10.22 15.47 6.58
N PRO A 25 -9.68 14.28 6.24
CA PRO A 25 -9.64 13.84 4.84
C PRO A 25 -11.04 13.67 4.22
N ASP A 26 -12.05 13.36 5.04
CA ASP A 26 -13.42 13.15 4.58
C ASP A 26 -14.11 14.45 4.11
N MET A 27 -13.57 15.61 4.49
CA MET A 27 -14.05 16.94 4.07
C MET A 27 -13.52 17.34 2.68
N VAL A 28 -12.62 16.53 2.09
CA VAL A 28 -11.96 16.86 0.83
C VAL A 28 -12.28 15.80 -0.20
N ALA A 29 -12.78 16.24 -1.35
CA ALA A 29 -13.12 15.32 -2.45
C ALA A 29 -11.88 14.68 -3.09
N THR A 30 -10.80 15.44 -3.23
CA THR A 30 -9.54 14.98 -3.85
C THR A 30 -8.33 15.65 -3.23
N ILE A 31 -7.21 14.91 -3.18
CA ILE A 31 -5.90 15.46 -2.79
C ILE A 31 -4.96 15.27 -3.97
N LYS A 32 -4.34 16.38 -4.42
CA LYS A 32 -3.33 16.34 -5.49
C LYS A 32 -1.92 16.45 -4.90
N ILE A 33 -1.03 15.53 -5.28
CA ILE A 33 0.39 15.52 -4.89
C ILE A 33 1.23 15.39 -6.16
N GLY A 34 1.81 16.50 -6.61
CA GLY A 34 2.41 16.57 -7.94
C GLY A 34 1.35 16.31 -9.00
N GLU A 35 1.61 15.36 -9.89
CA GLU A 35 0.63 14.94 -10.92
C GLU A 35 -0.34 13.85 -10.44
N ARG A 36 -0.11 13.29 -9.26
CA ARG A 36 -0.92 12.20 -8.71
C ARG A 36 -2.16 12.74 -8.02
N ILE A 37 -3.30 12.08 -8.25
CA ILE A 37 -4.60 12.43 -7.67
C ILE A 37 -5.05 11.31 -6.75
N PHE A 38 -5.40 11.65 -5.51
CA PHE A 38 -5.85 10.72 -4.49
C PHE A 38 -7.28 11.05 -4.06
N LEU A 39 -8.07 10.01 -3.89
CA LEU A 39 -9.39 10.06 -3.26
C LEU A 39 -9.24 9.59 -1.82
N PRO A 40 -9.51 10.43 -0.81
CA PRO A 40 -9.57 9.98 0.57
C PRO A 40 -10.68 8.95 0.74
N THR A 41 -10.40 7.86 1.44
CA THR A 41 -11.38 6.83 1.76
C THR A 41 -11.19 6.38 3.20
N LYS A 42 -12.22 5.77 3.79
CA LYS A 42 -12.16 5.24 5.17
C LYS A 42 -11.04 4.21 5.36
N ASP A 43 -10.70 3.49 4.29
CA ASP A 43 -9.64 2.47 4.29
C ASP A 43 -8.25 3.03 3.93
N GLY A 44 -8.13 4.34 3.77
CA GLY A 44 -6.90 5.03 3.36
C GLY A 44 -7.08 5.79 2.04
N ALA A 45 -5.98 6.08 1.35
CA ALA A 45 -5.99 6.80 0.09
C ALA A 45 -6.12 5.85 -1.10
N THR A 46 -6.95 6.23 -2.07
CA THR A 46 -7.05 5.57 -3.36
C THR A 46 -6.54 6.52 -4.44
N GLU A 47 -5.52 6.13 -5.18
CA GLU A 47 -4.98 6.91 -6.27
C GLU A 47 -5.78 6.67 -7.56
N VAL A 48 -6.03 7.72 -8.30
CA VAL A 48 -6.63 7.67 -9.63
C VAL A 48 -5.50 7.52 -10.64
N LEU A 49 -5.37 6.35 -11.25
CA LEU A 49 -4.35 6.09 -12.27
C LEU A 49 -4.79 6.60 -13.64
N GLN A 50 -6.06 6.38 -13.97
CA GLN A 50 -6.69 6.81 -15.22
C GLN A 50 -8.15 7.15 -14.96
N LYS A 51 -8.68 8.15 -15.66
CA LYS A 51 -10.06 8.61 -15.50
C LYS A 51 -11.02 7.97 -16.48
N ASP A 52 -10.56 7.68 -17.68
CA ASP A 52 -11.38 7.12 -18.75
C ASP A 52 -10.54 6.15 -19.61
N PRO A 53 -10.88 4.84 -19.61
CA PRO A 53 -11.75 4.19 -18.64
C PRO A 53 -11.14 4.20 -17.23
N PRO A 54 -11.95 4.27 -16.16
CA PRO A 54 -11.45 4.52 -14.81
C PRO A 54 -10.73 3.31 -14.21
N ILE A 55 -9.52 3.53 -13.71
CA ILE A 55 -8.78 2.57 -12.91
C ILE A 55 -8.11 3.27 -11.73
N PHE A 56 -8.16 2.62 -10.59
CA PHE A 56 -7.67 3.14 -9.32
C PHE A 56 -6.72 2.14 -8.68
N VAL A 57 -5.81 2.64 -7.84
CA VAL A 57 -4.96 1.79 -7.00
C VAL A 57 -5.01 2.22 -5.54
N GLN A 58 -5.09 1.26 -4.65
CA GLN A 58 -4.94 1.43 -3.21
C GLN A 58 -3.68 0.72 -2.76
N TYR A 59 -2.83 1.43 -2.01
CA TYR A 59 -1.60 0.88 -1.46
C TYR A 59 -1.86 0.32 -0.06
N ARG A 60 -1.45 -0.92 0.17
CA ARG A 60 -1.58 -1.59 1.47
C ARG A 60 -0.20 -2.03 1.96
N GLY A 61 0.22 -1.45 3.08
CA GLY A 61 1.45 -1.85 3.74
C GLY A 61 1.26 -3.12 4.57
N ALA A 62 2.10 -4.12 4.37
CA ALA A 62 2.27 -5.20 5.31
C ALA A 62 3.37 -4.81 6.31
N LEU A 63 3.05 -4.83 7.59
CA LEU A 63 3.96 -4.47 8.66
C LEU A 63 4.52 -5.74 9.30
N LYS A 64 5.78 -5.70 9.68
CA LYS A 64 6.39 -6.70 10.54
C LYS A 64 7.18 -6.02 11.66
N TRP A 65 7.32 -6.71 12.76
CA TRP A 65 8.22 -6.28 13.82
C TRP A 65 9.67 -6.46 13.36
N GLU A 66 10.49 -5.45 13.55
CA GLU A 66 11.93 -5.61 13.44
C GLU A 66 12.37 -6.46 14.63
N GLY A 67 12.68 -7.73 14.41
CA GLY A 67 12.96 -8.72 15.47
C GLY A 67 13.88 -8.19 16.56
N LYS A 68 13.65 -8.64 17.78
CA LYS A 68 14.43 -8.25 18.98
C LYS A 68 15.87 -8.67 18.84
N GLN A 69 16.78 -7.80 19.27
CA GLN A 69 18.16 -8.16 19.45
C GLN A 69 18.26 -9.12 20.64
N VAL A 70 18.66 -10.35 20.39
CA VAL A 70 18.93 -11.34 21.45
C VAL A 70 20.42 -11.30 21.82
N GLY A 71 20.74 -11.70 23.06
CA GLY A 71 22.13 -11.83 23.48
C GLY A 71 22.95 -12.62 22.46
N TYR A 72 24.23 -12.30 22.31
CA TYR A 72 25.14 -12.78 21.26
C TYR A 72 24.96 -12.18 19.84
N GLY A 73 24.30 -11.03 19.68
CA GLY A 73 24.24 -10.29 18.42
C GLY A 73 23.29 -10.86 17.36
N GLY A 74 22.46 -11.86 17.71
CA GLY A 74 21.41 -12.38 16.83
C GLY A 74 20.12 -11.56 16.93
N ARG A 75 19.21 -11.73 15.96
CA ARG A 75 17.82 -11.21 16.01
C ARG A 75 16.86 -12.39 16.04
N SER A 76 15.84 -12.33 16.91
CA SER A 76 14.77 -13.33 16.99
C SER A 76 13.47 -12.78 16.41
N GLU A 77 12.86 -13.55 15.51
CA GLU A 77 11.55 -13.22 14.92
C GLU A 77 10.38 -13.88 15.71
N THR A 78 10.67 -14.64 16.76
CA THR A 78 9.64 -15.31 17.55
C THR A 78 9.09 -14.40 18.64
N SER A 79 7.76 -14.21 18.64
CA SER A 79 7.00 -13.39 19.60
C SER A 79 6.88 -13.99 21.00
N ALA A 80 7.61 -15.05 21.32
CA ALA A 80 7.53 -15.77 22.60
C ALA A 80 8.45 -15.20 23.70
N VAL A 81 9.11 -14.06 23.46
CA VAL A 81 9.95 -13.43 24.50
C VAL A 81 9.18 -12.24 25.06
N ASP A 82 8.85 -12.31 26.36
CA ASP A 82 8.24 -11.21 27.10
C ASP A 82 9.06 -9.94 26.94
N SER A 83 8.40 -8.87 26.46
CA SER A 83 9.06 -7.60 26.23
C SER A 83 9.15 -6.80 27.50
N TYR A 84 10.29 -6.85 28.16
CA TYR A 84 10.62 -5.84 29.16
C TYR A 84 11.18 -4.62 28.43
N SER A 85 10.54 -3.45 28.60
CA SER A 85 11.01 -2.18 28.02
C SER A 85 12.30 -1.67 28.68
N SER A 86 12.64 -2.21 29.85
CA SER A 86 13.87 -1.96 30.59
C SER A 86 14.13 -3.06 31.61
N PHE A 87 15.37 -3.28 31.97
CA PHE A 87 15.73 -4.09 33.10
C PHE A 87 16.72 -3.32 33.98
N GLN A 88 16.67 -3.58 35.28
CA GLN A 88 17.58 -2.98 36.26
C GLN A 88 18.66 -3.98 36.64
N SER A 89 19.90 -3.57 36.46
CA SER A 89 21.08 -4.33 36.93
C SER A 89 21.87 -3.44 37.91
N GLY A 90 21.78 -3.75 39.19
CA GLY A 90 22.33 -2.88 40.26
C GLY A 90 21.66 -1.51 40.24
N ASN A 91 22.43 -0.41 40.17
CA ASN A 91 21.93 0.97 40.14
C ASN A 91 21.75 1.50 38.72
N THR A 92 21.89 0.67 37.68
CA THR A 92 21.79 1.12 36.27
C THR A 92 20.54 0.55 35.63
N THR A 93 19.72 1.42 35.06
CA THR A 93 18.56 1.05 34.25
C THR A 93 18.98 0.97 32.79
N HIS A 94 18.91 -0.21 32.18
CA HIS A 94 19.12 -0.43 30.78
C HIS A 94 17.80 -0.35 30.04
N LYS A 95 17.65 0.65 29.13
CA LYS A 95 16.53 0.69 28.20
C LYS A 95 16.77 -0.35 27.12
N LEU A 96 15.83 -1.28 26.99
CA LEU A 96 15.79 -2.16 25.83
C LEU A 96 15.29 -1.33 24.65
N GLU A 97 15.90 -1.53 23.47
CA GLU A 97 15.43 -0.89 22.25
C GLU A 97 13.96 -1.26 22.02
N THR A 98 13.12 -0.25 21.85
CA THR A 98 11.70 -0.45 21.51
C THR A 98 11.59 -1.20 20.19
N GLU A 99 10.73 -2.20 20.15
CA GLU A 99 10.39 -2.92 18.94
C GLU A 99 9.95 -1.92 17.87
N LYS A 100 10.61 -1.94 16.71
CA LYS A 100 10.25 -1.08 15.58
C LYS A 100 9.36 -1.85 14.62
N LEU A 101 8.23 -1.26 14.28
CA LEU A 101 7.40 -1.69 13.17
C LEU A 101 8.03 -1.21 11.87
N ILE A 102 8.36 -2.16 11.00
CA ILE A 102 8.89 -1.87 9.67
C ILE A 102 7.91 -2.28 8.59
N LEU A 103 7.88 -1.51 7.51
CA LEU A 103 7.12 -1.84 6.33
C LEU A 103 7.85 -2.95 5.56
N SER A 104 7.28 -4.16 5.53
CA SER A 104 7.91 -5.32 4.90
C SER A 104 7.54 -5.46 3.43
N ARG A 105 6.33 -5.04 3.04
CA ARG A 105 5.81 -5.14 1.68
C ARG A 105 4.74 -4.09 1.45
N ILE A 106 4.62 -3.65 0.21
CA ILE A 106 3.52 -2.80 -0.27
C ILE A 106 2.77 -3.58 -1.33
N ASP A 107 1.52 -3.91 -1.05
CA ASP A 107 0.61 -4.50 -2.02
C ASP A 107 -0.14 -3.38 -2.76
N LYS A 108 -0.26 -3.50 -4.08
CA LYS A 108 -1.06 -2.63 -4.93
C LYS A 108 -2.39 -3.33 -5.21
N ILE A 109 -3.48 -2.78 -4.70
CA ILE A 109 -4.84 -3.31 -4.91
C ILE A 109 -5.50 -2.43 -5.96
N PHE A 110 -5.65 -2.95 -7.16
CA PHE A 110 -6.31 -2.25 -8.26
C PHE A 110 -7.83 -2.39 -8.16
N ARG A 111 -8.55 -1.37 -8.63
CA ARG A 111 -10.00 -1.35 -8.69
C ARG A 111 -10.46 -0.76 -10.02
N ILE A 112 -11.37 -1.46 -10.67
CA ILE A 112 -12.04 -1.04 -11.89
C ILE A 112 -13.54 -1.19 -11.74
N GLU A 113 -14.31 -0.48 -12.57
CA GLU A 113 -15.74 -0.67 -12.69
C GLU A 113 -16.07 -1.15 -14.10
N ARG A 114 -16.87 -2.22 -14.19
CA ARG A 114 -17.37 -2.77 -15.45
C ARG A 114 -18.80 -3.26 -15.27
N ASN A 115 -19.70 -2.84 -16.18
CA ASN A 115 -21.11 -3.23 -16.16
C ASN A 115 -21.80 -2.93 -14.81
N GLY A 116 -21.47 -1.78 -14.18
CA GLY A 116 -22.01 -1.37 -12.88
C GLY A 116 -21.50 -2.19 -11.68
N LYS A 117 -20.50 -3.06 -11.90
CA LYS A 117 -19.88 -3.85 -10.84
C LYS A 117 -18.43 -3.41 -10.62
N GLN A 118 -18.04 -3.36 -9.35
CA GLN A 118 -16.67 -3.09 -8.97
C GLN A 118 -15.88 -4.40 -8.84
N PHE A 119 -14.70 -4.43 -9.46
CA PHE A 119 -13.74 -5.52 -9.36
C PHE A 119 -12.48 -5.03 -8.69
N ARG A 120 -11.96 -5.84 -7.76
CA ARG A 120 -10.66 -5.63 -7.11
C ARG A 120 -9.72 -6.75 -7.49
N PHE A 121 -8.48 -6.41 -7.80
CA PHE A 121 -7.48 -7.41 -8.17
C PHE A 121 -6.06 -6.98 -7.76
N LEU A 122 -5.22 -7.98 -7.50
CA LEU A 122 -3.79 -7.84 -7.24
C LEU A 122 -2.96 -8.72 -8.17
N ASN A 123 -3.61 -9.57 -8.96
CA ASN A 123 -2.96 -10.53 -9.83
C ASN A 123 -3.84 -10.88 -11.03
N GLU A 124 -3.25 -11.56 -12.01
CA GLU A 124 -3.90 -12.03 -13.23
C GLU A 124 -5.22 -12.76 -12.95
N LYS A 125 -5.19 -13.79 -12.08
CA LYS A 125 -6.38 -14.63 -11.80
C LYS A 125 -7.57 -13.79 -11.33
N GLN A 126 -7.34 -12.73 -10.57
CA GLN A 126 -8.38 -11.83 -10.09
C GLN A 126 -8.81 -10.84 -11.19
N PHE A 127 -7.87 -10.33 -11.98
CA PHE A 127 -8.15 -9.45 -13.12
C PHE A 127 -9.03 -10.11 -14.16
N LEU A 128 -8.73 -11.34 -14.55
CA LEU A 128 -9.49 -12.12 -15.54
C LEU A 128 -10.95 -12.37 -15.13
N LYS A 129 -11.31 -12.27 -13.84
CA LYS A 129 -12.70 -12.36 -13.39
C LYS A 129 -13.56 -11.17 -13.83
N ALA A 130 -12.94 -10.03 -14.09
CA ALA A 130 -13.65 -8.87 -14.61
C ALA A 130 -13.95 -8.97 -16.11
N PHE A 131 -13.29 -9.89 -16.82
CA PHE A 131 -13.37 -10.06 -18.27
C PHE A 131 -13.61 -11.55 -18.64
N PRO A 132 -14.74 -12.13 -18.22
CA PRO A 132 -14.97 -13.57 -18.40
C PRO A 132 -15.02 -14.00 -19.85
N ASP A 133 -15.52 -13.13 -20.75
CA ASP A 133 -15.71 -13.42 -22.18
C ASP A 133 -14.40 -13.39 -22.98
N HIS A 134 -13.36 -12.68 -22.47
CA HIS A 134 -12.05 -12.51 -23.12
C HIS A 134 -10.90 -13.14 -22.34
N LYS A 135 -11.21 -14.09 -21.46
CA LYS A 135 -10.25 -14.64 -20.51
C LYS A 135 -9.03 -15.28 -21.18
N GLU A 136 -9.24 -16.07 -22.23
CA GLU A 136 -8.13 -16.78 -22.91
C GLU A 136 -7.25 -15.81 -23.70
N GLU A 137 -7.86 -14.80 -24.32
CA GLU A 137 -7.15 -13.77 -25.07
C GLU A 137 -6.28 -12.91 -24.14
N LEU A 138 -6.85 -12.48 -23.02
CA LEU A 138 -6.13 -11.69 -22.01
C LEU A 138 -5.03 -12.50 -21.31
N LYS A 139 -5.24 -13.80 -21.10
CA LYS A 139 -4.21 -14.67 -20.58
C LYS A 139 -3.03 -14.79 -21.55
N LYS A 140 -3.32 -14.96 -22.84
CA LYS A 140 -2.28 -14.94 -23.88
C LYS A 140 -1.53 -13.62 -23.90
N TYR A 141 -2.25 -12.48 -23.78
CA TYR A 141 -1.62 -11.16 -23.70
C TYR A 141 -0.65 -11.07 -22.51
N VAL A 142 -1.04 -11.55 -21.32
CA VAL A 142 -0.18 -11.58 -20.12
C VAL A 142 1.09 -12.37 -20.38
N ASP A 143 0.96 -13.55 -20.96
CA ASP A 143 2.10 -14.45 -21.25
C ASP A 143 3.05 -13.83 -22.29
N ASP A 144 2.50 -13.29 -23.39
CA ASP A 144 3.27 -12.71 -24.50
C ASP A 144 4.03 -11.44 -24.07
N ASN A 145 3.42 -10.59 -23.24
CA ASN A 145 3.98 -9.33 -22.76
C ASN A 145 4.69 -9.45 -21.40
N LYS A 146 4.67 -10.62 -20.76
CA LYS A 146 5.22 -10.86 -19.42
C LYS A 146 4.71 -9.85 -18.39
N THR A 147 3.41 -9.55 -18.43
CA THR A 147 2.75 -8.54 -17.61
C THR A 147 2.98 -8.77 -16.11
N ASP A 148 3.59 -7.82 -15.42
CA ASP A 148 3.74 -7.86 -13.96
C ASP A 148 2.65 -7.04 -13.27
N PHE A 149 1.77 -7.70 -12.55
CA PHE A 149 0.69 -7.05 -11.78
C PHE A 149 1.20 -6.24 -10.57
N ASN A 150 2.50 -6.24 -10.28
CA ASN A 150 3.10 -5.32 -9.33
C ASN A 150 3.52 -3.99 -9.99
N GLU A 151 3.57 -3.92 -11.32
CA GLU A 151 3.93 -2.70 -12.06
C GLU A 151 2.67 -2.01 -12.58
N ILE A 152 2.56 -0.70 -12.27
CA ILE A 152 1.36 0.09 -12.61
C ILE A 152 1.22 0.23 -14.13
N GLU A 153 2.31 0.45 -14.82
CA GLU A 153 2.39 0.60 -16.27
C GLU A 153 1.87 -0.64 -16.99
N ASP A 154 2.28 -1.83 -16.55
CA ASP A 154 1.86 -3.09 -17.13
C ASP A 154 0.35 -3.33 -16.91
N VAL A 155 -0.14 -3.00 -15.71
CA VAL A 155 -1.56 -3.11 -15.38
C VAL A 155 -2.39 -2.13 -16.22
N LEU A 156 -1.90 -0.90 -16.45
CA LEU A 156 -2.57 0.06 -17.33
C LEU A 156 -2.62 -0.43 -18.78
N GLN A 157 -1.53 -1.02 -19.29
CA GLN A 157 -1.46 -1.56 -20.65
C GLN A 157 -2.47 -2.69 -20.86
N ILE A 158 -2.47 -3.71 -19.98
CA ILE A 158 -3.42 -4.82 -20.10
C ILE A 158 -4.87 -4.35 -19.88
N TYR A 159 -5.12 -3.41 -18.98
CA TYR A 159 -6.46 -2.86 -18.77
C TYR A 159 -6.96 -2.13 -20.01
N ASN A 160 -6.14 -1.24 -20.59
CA ASN A 160 -6.50 -0.53 -21.82
C ASN A 160 -6.73 -1.51 -22.98
N HIS A 161 -5.93 -2.55 -23.12
CA HIS A 161 -6.19 -3.61 -24.09
C HIS A 161 -7.53 -4.31 -23.82
N ALA A 162 -7.79 -4.71 -22.58
CA ALA A 162 -9.00 -5.44 -22.20
C ALA A 162 -10.31 -4.67 -22.42
N VAL A 163 -10.28 -3.33 -22.35
CA VAL A 163 -11.49 -2.50 -22.61
C VAL A 163 -11.74 -2.23 -24.10
N THR A 164 -10.79 -2.56 -24.98
CA THR A 164 -10.97 -2.48 -26.45
C THR A 164 -11.51 -3.77 -27.06
N LEU A 165 -11.56 -4.85 -26.31
CA LEU A 165 -12.14 -6.14 -26.70
C LEU A 165 -13.67 -6.16 -26.52
#